data_529eb8618af8096fdcb8ea548808e3ac
#
_entry.id   529eb8618af8096fdcb8ea548808e3ac
#
_cell.length_a   1.000
_cell.length_b   1.000
_cell.length_c   1.000
_cell.angle_alpha   90.00
_cell.angle_beta   90.00
_cell.angle_gamma   90.00
#
_symmetry.space_group_name_H-M   'P 1'
#
loop_
_entity.id
_entity.type
_entity.pdbx_description
1 polymer ?
#
loop_
_entity_poly.entity_id
_entity_poly.type
_entity_poly.pdbx_seq_one_letter_code
_entity_poly.pdbx_strand_id
1 'polypeptide(L)'
;SSVFEGERAYGGKIFKSREHSERLLNSARILDFEIPYSAAELDAAKQLVVDRNGMKDCYVRPIAWRGSEMMAVSAPNSTIHTAIAVWDWPSMFDIETKMQGIRMEIAEYRRPDPQTIPCMAKASGLYMICTVSKHRAERRGFADALMLDWRGHVAECTGANIFFTRDGALHTPLADCFLDGITRRTVME
;
A
#
# COMPACT_ATOMS: atom_id res chain seq x y z
N SER A 1 -2.87 11.25 12.22
CA SER A 1 -2.00 10.45 11.32
C SER A 1 -2.34 8.97 11.41
N SER A 2 -2.24 8.25 10.31
CA SER A 2 -2.45 6.80 10.28
C SER A 2 -1.56 6.12 9.25
N VAL A 3 -1.20 4.88 9.54
CA VAL A 3 -0.48 3.97 8.64
C VAL A 3 -1.25 2.68 8.48
N PHE A 4 -1.06 2.00 7.38
CA PHE A 4 -1.77 0.75 7.12
C PHE A 4 -0.96 -0.21 6.24
N GLU A 5 -1.41 -1.46 6.21
CA GLU A 5 -0.92 -2.44 5.26
C GLU A 5 -2.05 -3.02 4.41
N GLY A 6 -1.67 -3.63 3.32
CA GLY A 6 -2.54 -4.40 2.45
C GLY A 6 -1.88 -5.70 2.10
N GLU A 7 -2.44 -6.78 2.61
CA GLU A 7 -1.89 -8.13 2.51
C GLU A 7 -2.91 -9.08 1.91
N ARG A 8 -2.44 -10.18 1.35
CA ARG A 8 -3.31 -11.25 0.85
C ARG A 8 -3.03 -12.54 1.61
N ALA A 9 -4.10 -13.21 2.00
CA ALA A 9 -4.03 -14.61 2.41
C ALA A 9 -4.39 -15.50 1.22
N TYR A 10 -3.69 -16.62 1.08
CA TYR A 10 -3.91 -17.68 0.10
C TYR A 10 -3.94 -19.02 0.84
N GLY A 11 -5.01 -19.79 0.65
CA GLY A 11 -5.19 -21.05 1.36
C GLY A 11 -5.16 -20.91 2.89
N GLY A 12 -5.56 -19.76 3.44
CA GLY A 12 -5.55 -19.45 4.87
C GLY A 12 -4.21 -18.96 5.42
N LYS A 13 -3.18 -18.72 4.58
CA LYS A 13 -1.87 -18.20 4.99
C LYS A 13 -1.62 -16.83 4.41
N ILE A 14 -1.21 -15.89 5.25
CA ILE A 14 -0.89 -14.52 4.85
C ILE A 14 0.49 -14.52 4.17
N PHE A 15 0.53 -14.05 2.92
CA PHE A 15 1.77 -13.96 2.15
C PHE A 15 2.66 -12.84 2.69
N LYS A 16 3.93 -13.16 2.95
CA LYS A 16 4.95 -12.19 3.42
C LYS A 16 4.49 -11.39 4.67
N SER A 17 3.77 -12.06 5.60
CA SER A 17 3.19 -11.42 6.79
C SER A 17 4.23 -10.65 7.61
N ARG A 18 5.43 -11.22 7.81
CA ARG A 18 6.50 -10.61 8.59
C ARG A 18 6.96 -9.29 7.96
N GLU A 19 7.24 -9.29 6.67
CA GLU A 19 7.68 -8.11 5.93
C GLU A 19 6.64 -6.98 5.96
N HIS A 20 5.36 -7.34 5.91
CA HIS A 20 4.27 -6.37 6.04
C HIS A 20 4.19 -5.80 7.46
N SER A 21 4.31 -6.62 8.51
CA SER A 21 4.32 -6.13 9.90
C SER A 21 5.51 -5.21 10.16
N GLU A 22 6.68 -5.56 9.69
CA GLU A 22 7.88 -4.72 9.82
C GLU A 22 7.72 -3.38 9.08
N ARG A 23 7.11 -3.40 7.88
CA ARG A 23 6.83 -2.15 7.14
C ARG A 23 5.76 -1.30 7.82
N LEU A 24 4.74 -1.89 8.43
CA LEU A 24 3.75 -1.16 9.22
C LEU A 24 4.42 -0.42 10.39
N LEU A 25 5.27 -1.13 11.15
CA LEU A 25 6.03 -0.55 12.26
C LEU A 25 6.99 0.55 11.78
N ASN A 26 7.69 0.33 10.68
CA ASN A 26 8.58 1.34 10.10
C ASN A 26 7.81 2.58 9.62
N SER A 27 6.66 2.38 8.98
CA SER A 27 5.79 3.49 8.55
C SER A 27 5.31 4.34 9.72
N ALA A 28 4.99 3.72 10.87
CA ALA A 28 4.63 4.41 12.08
C ALA A 28 5.79 5.26 12.63
N ARG A 29 7.00 4.69 12.68
CA ARG A 29 8.21 5.42 13.13
C ARG A 29 8.53 6.61 12.22
N ILE A 30 8.39 6.47 10.91
CA ILE A 30 8.56 7.59 9.96
C ILE A 30 7.57 8.72 10.25
N LEU A 31 6.36 8.41 10.75
CA LEU A 31 5.34 9.38 11.16
C LEU A 31 5.43 9.76 12.63
N ASP A 32 6.55 9.47 13.28
CA ASP A 32 6.86 9.82 14.66
C ASP A 32 5.85 9.26 15.68
N PHE A 33 5.48 7.97 15.54
CA PHE A 33 4.75 7.25 16.57
C PHE A 33 5.11 5.76 16.59
N GLU A 34 4.92 5.13 17.74
CA GLU A 34 5.19 3.71 17.94
C GLU A 34 3.89 2.92 18.10
N ILE A 35 3.79 1.81 17.37
CA ILE A 35 2.73 0.83 17.56
C ILE A 35 3.13 -0.04 18.76
N PRO A 36 2.26 -0.22 19.79
CA PRO A 36 2.63 -0.89 21.04
C PRO A 36 2.61 -2.43 20.93
N TYR A 37 2.96 -2.95 19.75
CA TYR A 37 3.04 -4.39 19.45
C TYR A 37 4.27 -4.69 18.62
N SER A 38 4.89 -5.83 18.87
CA SER A 38 5.96 -6.37 18.05
C SER A 38 5.44 -6.91 16.71
N ALA A 39 6.34 -7.09 15.75
CA ALA A 39 5.99 -7.71 14.46
C ALA A 39 5.43 -9.14 14.66
N ALA A 40 5.93 -9.89 15.64
CA ALA A 40 5.43 -11.24 15.94
C ALA A 40 3.99 -11.23 16.49
N GLU A 41 3.66 -10.28 17.36
CA GLU A 41 2.30 -10.12 17.88
C GLU A 41 1.34 -9.69 16.78
N LEU A 42 1.76 -8.77 15.90
CA LEU A 42 0.96 -8.37 14.72
C LEU A 42 0.72 -9.55 13.78
N ASP A 43 1.75 -10.37 13.50
CA ASP A 43 1.61 -11.57 12.65
C ASP A 43 0.62 -12.56 13.25
N ALA A 44 0.73 -12.84 14.55
CA ALA A 44 -0.17 -13.75 15.25
C ALA A 44 -1.61 -13.22 15.26
N ALA A 45 -1.79 -11.92 15.51
CA ALA A 45 -3.10 -11.30 15.53
C ALA A 45 -3.77 -11.31 14.14
N LYS A 46 -3.02 -11.00 13.07
CA LYS A 46 -3.52 -11.07 11.69
C LYS A 46 -3.97 -12.48 11.32
N GLN A 47 -3.13 -13.49 11.61
CA GLN A 47 -3.48 -14.88 11.33
C GLN A 47 -4.70 -15.32 12.13
N LEU A 48 -4.79 -14.94 13.41
CA LEU A 48 -5.96 -15.23 14.25
C LEU A 48 -7.25 -14.64 13.66
N VAL A 49 -7.21 -13.39 13.14
CA VAL A 49 -8.38 -12.76 12.53
C VAL A 49 -8.81 -13.52 11.26
N VAL A 50 -7.86 -13.95 10.41
CA VAL A 50 -8.16 -14.78 9.23
C VAL A 50 -8.83 -16.10 9.64
N ASP A 51 -8.23 -16.80 10.61
CA ASP A 51 -8.71 -18.11 11.08
C ASP A 51 -10.10 -18.02 11.72
N ARG A 52 -10.34 -17.00 12.57
CA ARG A 52 -11.62 -16.79 13.26
C ARG A 52 -12.77 -16.42 12.32
N ASN A 53 -12.46 -15.82 11.18
CA ASN A 53 -13.45 -15.52 10.13
C ASN A 53 -13.61 -16.68 9.14
N GLY A 54 -12.85 -17.76 9.27
CA GLY A 54 -12.94 -18.94 8.39
C GLY A 54 -12.51 -18.65 6.94
N MET A 55 -11.75 -17.57 6.72
CA MET A 55 -11.34 -17.13 5.39
C MET A 55 -10.10 -17.86 4.92
N LYS A 56 -10.05 -18.23 3.64
CA LYS A 56 -8.88 -18.85 3.01
C LYS A 56 -8.17 -17.92 2.03
N ASP A 57 -8.93 -17.27 1.18
CA ASP A 57 -8.43 -16.33 0.18
C ASP A 57 -9.06 -14.97 0.45
N CYS A 58 -8.34 -14.09 1.12
CA CYS A 58 -8.89 -12.82 1.57
C CYS A 58 -7.86 -11.71 1.55
N TYR A 59 -8.34 -10.49 1.64
CA TYR A 59 -7.52 -9.32 1.90
C TYR A 59 -7.42 -9.09 3.41
N VAL A 60 -6.23 -8.69 3.88
CA VAL A 60 -5.94 -8.39 5.28
C VAL A 60 -5.45 -6.95 5.39
N ARG A 61 -6.10 -6.16 6.22
CA ARG A 61 -5.84 -4.74 6.43
C ARG A 61 -5.53 -4.42 7.89
N PRO A 62 -4.28 -4.51 8.32
CA PRO A 62 -3.90 -3.87 9.57
C PRO A 62 -3.78 -2.36 9.36
N ILE A 63 -4.19 -1.60 10.37
CA ILE A 63 -4.12 -0.14 10.42
C ILE A 63 -3.75 0.29 11.83
N ALA A 64 -2.94 1.34 11.94
CA ALA A 64 -2.65 2.00 13.20
C ALA A 64 -2.78 3.52 13.07
N TRP A 65 -3.30 4.17 14.10
CA TRP A 65 -3.54 5.63 14.08
C TRP A 65 -3.43 6.26 15.45
N ARG A 66 -3.12 7.57 15.46
CA ARG A 66 -3.18 8.39 16.67
C ARG A 66 -4.63 8.64 17.07
N GLY A 67 -4.93 8.52 18.36
CA GLY A 67 -6.22 8.88 18.96
C GLY A 67 -6.49 10.39 18.93
N SER A 68 -7.62 10.77 19.47
CA SER A 68 -8.18 12.12 19.42
C SER A 68 -7.97 12.93 20.71
N GLU A 69 -7.13 12.47 21.61
CA GLU A 69 -6.88 13.14 22.89
C GLU A 69 -6.23 14.53 22.72
N MET A 70 -5.48 14.68 21.62
CA MET A 70 -4.86 15.96 21.24
C MET A 70 -5.24 16.35 19.82
N MET A 71 -5.93 17.47 19.67
CA MET A 71 -6.37 18.04 18.39
C MET A 71 -5.42 19.15 17.92
N ALA A 72 -4.12 18.83 17.85
CA ALA A 72 -3.08 19.78 17.47
C ALA A 72 -2.06 19.14 16.50
N VAL A 73 -1.20 19.97 15.89
CA VAL A 73 -0.09 19.47 15.06
C VAL A 73 0.87 18.63 15.91
N SER A 74 1.23 19.11 17.09
CA SER A 74 1.99 18.33 18.09
C SER A 74 0.99 17.51 18.92
N ALA A 75 1.13 16.19 18.89
CA ALA A 75 0.23 15.26 19.59
C ALA A 75 1.00 14.05 20.17
N PRO A 76 2.04 14.29 21.00
CA PRO A 76 2.92 13.21 21.49
C PRO A 76 2.24 12.26 22.45
N ASN A 77 1.19 12.71 23.15
CA ASN A 77 0.50 11.94 24.19
C ASN A 77 -0.81 11.27 23.70
N SER A 78 -1.01 11.22 22.37
CA SER A 78 -2.16 10.51 21.82
C SER A 78 -1.99 9.00 21.98
N THR A 79 -3.06 8.32 22.37
CA THR A 79 -3.12 6.86 22.35
C THR A 79 -2.98 6.34 20.92
N ILE A 80 -2.17 5.31 20.72
CA ILE A 80 -2.04 4.65 19.44
C ILE A 80 -3.01 3.47 19.39
N HIS A 81 -3.95 3.56 18.46
CA HIS A 81 -4.92 2.51 18.20
C HIS A 81 -4.45 1.63 17.06
N THR A 82 -4.80 0.34 17.14
CA THR A 82 -4.51 -0.64 16.09
C THR A 82 -5.74 -1.50 15.84
N ALA A 83 -6.05 -1.75 14.56
CA ALA A 83 -7.13 -2.65 14.18
C ALA A 83 -6.68 -3.52 12.99
N ILE A 84 -7.29 -4.70 12.87
CA ILE A 84 -7.08 -5.62 11.76
C ILE A 84 -8.45 -5.99 11.19
N ALA A 85 -8.65 -5.76 9.91
CA ALA A 85 -9.83 -6.17 9.18
C ALA A 85 -9.50 -7.19 8.11
N VAL A 86 -10.41 -8.12 7.85
CA VAL A 86 -10.32 -9.08 6.75
C VAL A 86 -11.63 -9.11 5.97
N TRP A 87 -11.54 -9.29 4.65
CA TRP A 87 -12.73 -9.45 3.79
C TRP A 87 -12.37 -10.10 2.47
N ASP A 88 -13.38 -10.64 1.81
CA ASP A 88 -13.21 -11.13 0.45
C ASP A 88 -12.90 -9.98 -0.49
N TRP A 89 -11.79 -10.12 -1.19
CA TRP A 89 -11.44 -9.19 -2.26
C TRP A 89 -11.09 -10.00 -3.49
N PRO A 90 -12.01 -10.08 -4.45
CA PRO A 90 -11.75 -10.78 -5.70
C PRO A 90 -10.59 -10.15 -6.46
N SER A 91 -10.07 -10.86 -7.45
CA SER A 91 -9.09 -10.27 -8.36
C SER A 91 -9.67 -9.00 -9.00
N MET A 92 -8.87 -7.93 -9.07
CA MET A 92 -9.28 -6.66 -9.68
C MET A 92 -9.70 -6.81 -11.15
N PHE A 93 -9.15 -7.81 -11.82
CA PHE A 93 -9.43 -8.13 -13.21
C PHE A 93 -9.66 -9.64 -13.36
N ASP A 94 -10.64 -10.03 -14.17
CA ASP A 94 -10.81 -11.40 -14.61
C ASP A 94 -9.65 -11.88 -15.52
N ILE A 95 -9.65 -13.15 -15.86
CA ILE A 95 -8.58 -13.76 -16.65
C ILE A 95 -8.54 -13.17 -18.06
N GLU A 96 -9.70 -12.93 -18.68
CA GLU A 96 -9.80 -12.37 -20.02
C GLU A 96 -9.21 -10.96 -20.08
N THR A 97 -9.61 -10.09 -19.16
CA THR A 97 -9.07 -8.74 -19.03
C THR A 97 -7.55 -8.75 -18.79
N LYS A 98 -7.05 -9.69 -17.98
CA LYS A 98 -5.59 -9.84 -17.76
C LYS A 98 -4.85 -10.23 -19.03
N MET A 99 -5.44 -11.05 -19.89
CA MET A 99 -4.83 -11.47 -21.15
C MET A 99 -4.88 -10.38 -22.22
N GLN A 100 -5.95 -9.59 -22.26
CA GLN A 100 -6.12 -8.48 -23.21
C GLN A 100 -5.35 -7.23 -22.78
N GLY A 101 -5.07 -7.09 -21.48
CA GLY A 101 -4.49 -5.90 -20.88
C GLY A 101 -5.54 -4.84 -20.54
N ILE A 102 -5.07 -3.75 -19.95
CA ILE A 102 -5.91 -2.63 -19.50
C ILE A 102 -5.46 -1.32 -20.15
N ARG A 103 -6.40 -0.40 -20.27
CA ARG A 103 -6.09 0.98 -20.67
C ARG A 103 -5.81 1.83 -19.44
N MET A 104 -4.75 2.61 -19.50
CA MET A 104 -4.36 3.54 -18.45
C MET A 104 -4.23 4.95 -19.01
N GLU A 105 -4.51 5.97 -18.19
CA GLU A 105 -4.14 7.36 -18.50
C GLU A 105 -2.94 7.80 -17.65
N ILE A 106 -2.28 8.88 -18.02
CA ILE A 106 -1.26 9.52 -17.18
C ILE A 106 -2.00 10.36 -16.13
N ALA A 107 -1.66 10.14 -14.85
CA ALA A 107 -2.24 10.87 -13.74
C ALA A 107 -1.90 12.37 -13.82
N GLU A 108 -2.83 13.21 -13.38
CA GLU A 108 -2.58 14.64 -13.21
C GLU A 108 -1.62 14.93 -12.06
N TYR A 109 -1.80 14.21 -10.94
CA TYR A 109 -0.93 14.35 -9.78
C TYR A 109 0.31 13.48 -9.92
N ARG A 110 1.45 14.01 -9.47
CA ARG A 110 2.73 13.34 -9.46
C ARG A 110 3.06 12.79 -8.09
N ARG A 111 3.90 11.76 -8.03
CA ARG A 111 4.52 11.35 -6.78
C ARG A 111 5.42 12.47 -6.28
N PRO A 112 5.28 12.87 -5.00
CA PRO A 112 5.94 14.06 -4.49
C PRO A 112 7.45 13.88 -4.31
N ASP A 113 8.16 14.99 -4.27
CA ASP A 113 9.56 15.03 -3.85
C ASP A 113 9.68 14.49 -2.40
N PRO A 114 10.63 13.59 -2.12
CA PRO A 114 10.87 13.04 -0.78
C PRO A 114 11.16 14.10 0.29
N GLN A 115 11.59 15.30 -0.09
CA GLN A 115 11.81 16.42 0.83
C GLN A 115 10.50 17.13 1.22
N THR A 116 9.40 16.89 0.51
CA THR A 116 8.11 17.55 0.78
C THR A 116 7.17 16.69 1.64
N ILE A 117 7.37 15.36 1.66
CA ILE A 117 6.48 14.43 2.35
C ILE A 117 7.21 13.09 2.62
N PRO A 118 6.93 12.40 3.73
CA PRO A 118 7.58 11.12 4.05
C PRO A 118 7.04 9.97 3.18
N CYS A 119 7.39 9.98 1.88
CA CYS A 119 6.84 9.10 0.83
C CYS A 119 7.16 7.61 1.04
N MET A 120 8.12 7.26 1.90
CA MET A 120 8.49 5.89 2.25
C MET A 120 7.59 5.26 3.33
N ALA A 121 6.72 6.06 3.96
CA ALA A 121 5.70 5.55 4.87
C ALA A 121 4.45 5.14 4.10
N LYS A 122 3.88 3.97 4.44
CA LYS A 122 2.55 3.58 3.95
C LYS A 122 1.46 4.29 4.77
N ALA A 123 1.39 5.61 4.58
CA ALA A 123 0.52 6.52 5.33
C ALA A 123 -0.77 6.82 4.56
N SER A 124 -1.91 6.83 5.24
CA SER A 124 -3.22 7.06 4.61
C SER A 124 -3.30 8.40 3.88
N GLY A 125 -2.68 9.44 4.43
CA GLY A 125 -2.65 10.78 3.82
C GLY A 125 -1.94 10.85 2.46
N LEU A 126 -1.03 9.92 2.17
CA LEU A 126 -0.32 9.84 0.88
C LEU A 126 -1.16 9.25 -0.25
N TYR A 127 -2.28 8.61 0.10
CA TYR A 127 -3.16 7.96 -0.88
C TYR A 127 -4.20 8.90 -1.50
N MET A 128 -4.33 10.14 -1.01
CA MET A 128 -5.29 11.08 -1.59
C MET A 128 -5.04 11.33 -3.08
N ILE A 129 -3.79 11.54 -3.50
CA ILE A 129 -3.44 11.74 -4.92
C ILE A 129 -3.69 10.49 -5.75
N CYS A 130 -3.48 9.31 -5.18
CA CYS A 130 -3.78 8.02 -5.83
C CYS A 130 -5.29 7.87 -6.03
N THR A 131 -6.10 8.12 -4.98
CA THR A 131 -7.56 8.02 -5.03
C THR A 131 -8.16 8.97 -6.05
N VAL A 132 -7.76 10.24 -6.02
CA VAL A 132 -8.29 11.25 -6.98
C VAL A 132 -7.90 10.88 -8.41
N SER A 133 -6.66 10.47 -8.66
CA SER A 133 -6.20 10.04 -9.97
C SER A 133 -6.95 8.79 -10.47
N LYS A 134 -7.15 7.80 -9.59
CA LYS A 134 -7.92 6.58 -9.91
C LYS A 134 -9.36 6.91 -10.30
N HIS A 135 -10.07 7.67 -9.46
CA HIS A 135 -11.45 8.05 -9.74
C HIS A 135 -11.59 8.85 -11.04
N ARG A 136 -10.61 9.70 -11.35
CA ARG A 136 -10.60 10.43 -12.61
C ARG A 136 -10.44 9.49 -13.81
N ALA A 137 -9.47 8.59 -13.75
CA ALA A 137 -9.22 7.59 -14.78
C ALA A 137 -10.48 6.74 -15.05
N GLU A 138 -11.12 6.24 -13.98
CA GLU A 138 -12.34 5.43 -14.07
C GLU A 138 -13.50 6.20 -14.73
N ARG A 139 -13.73 7.46 -14.35
CA ARG A 139 -14.77 8.29 -14.98
C ARG A 139 -14.53 8.52 -16.48
N ARG A 140 -13.29 8.41 -16.95
CA ARG A 140 -12.90 8.53 -18.37
C ARG A 140 -12.78 7.19 -19.08
N GLY A 141 -13.16 6.09 -18.44
CA GLY A 141 -13.14 4.74 -19.01
C GLY A 141 -11.78 4.08 -19.05
N PHE A 142 -10.83 4.54 -18.22
CA PHE A 142 -9.55 3.87 -17.99
C PHE A 142 -9.60 2.99 -16.74
N ALA A 143 -8.83 1.91 -16.74
CA ALA A 143 -8.80 0.98 -15.61
C ALA A 143 -7.92 1.48 -14.45
N ASP A 144 -6.90 2.28 -14.73
CA ASP A 144 -6.00 2.88 -13.73
C ASP A 144 -5.29 4.11 -14.31
N ALA A 145 -4.47 4.77 -13.51
CA ALA A 145 -3.60 5.85 -13.95
C ALA A 145 -2.12 5.55 -13.63
N LEU A 146 -1.27 5.87 -14.61
CA LEU A 146 0.18 5.86 -14.45
C LEU A 146 0.62 7.18 -13.83
N MET A 147 1.26 7.13 -12.69
CA MET A 147 1.79 8.30 -12.00
C MET A 147 3.24 8.53 -12.39
N LEU A 148 3.55 9.78 -12.72
CA LEU A 148 4.94 10.23 -12.85
C LEU A 148 5.44 10.72 -11.49
N ASP A 149 6.74 10.75 -11.32
CA ASP A 149 7.36 11.43 -10.17
C ASP A 149 7.44 12.95 -10.37
N TRP A 150 7.89 13.66 -9.36
CA TRP A 150 8.06 15.11 -9.37
C TRP A 150 9.03 15.60 -10.47
N ARG A 151 9.96 14.74 -10.92
CA ARG A 151 10.88 15.01 -12.03
C ARG A 151 10.26 14.76 -13.41
N GLY A 152 9.13 14.06 -13.47
CA GLY A 152 8.45 13.65 -14.70
C GLY A 152 8.83 12.27 -15.19
N HIS A 153 9.54 11.47 -14.41
CA HIS A 153 9.84 10.08 -14.74
C HIS A 153 8.68 9.15 -14.35
N VAL A 154 8.56 8.01 -15.01
CA VAL A 154 7.60 6.98 -14.61
C VAL A 154 7.92 6.52 -13.20
N ALA A 155 6.90 6.51 -12.34
CA ALA A 155 7.00 6.09 -10.94
C ALA A 155 6.27 4.76 -10.70
N GLU A 156 4.96 4.80 -10.60
CA GLU A 156 4.12 3.64 -10.30
C GLU A 156 2.67 3.88 -10.78
N CYS A 157 1.78 2.92 -10.61
CA CYS A 157 0.34 3.11 -10.76
C CYS A 157 -0.29 3.64 -9.47
N THR A 158 -1.60 3.91 -9.45
CA THR A 158 -2.24 4.49 -8.25
C THR A 158 -2.20 3.58 -7.02
N GLY A 159 -2.12 2.28 -7.19
CA GLY A 159 -2.06 1.30 -6.10
C GLY A 159 -1.12 0.13 -6.34
N ALA A 160 -0.22 0.21 -7.35
CA ALA A 160 0.68 -0.87 -7.73
C ALA A 160 1.98 -0.33 -8.32
N ASN A 161 3.09 -1.03 -8.09
CA ASN A 161 4.33 -0.78 -8.81
C ASN A 161 4.21 -1.25 -10.27
N ILE A 162 5.06 -0.75 -11.14
CA ILE A 162 5.07 -1.08 -12.56
C ILE A 162 6.37 -1.75 -12.98
N PHE A 163 6.25 -2.71 -13.88
CA PHE A 163 7.35 -3.30 -14.63
C PHE A 163 7.08 -3.16 -16.11
N PHE A 164 8.12 -3.04 -16.91
CA PHE A 164 8.04 -3.02 -18.37
C PHE A 164 9.24 -3.73 -18.99
N THR A 165 9.03 -4.30 -20.16
CA THR A 165 10.09 -4.95 -20.91
C THR A 165 10.63 -3.99 -21.97
N ARG A 166 11.96 -3.95 -22.10
CA ARG A 166 12.65 -3.21 -23.14
C ARG A 166 13.93 -3.96 -23.52
N ASP A 167 14.12 -4.19 -24.80
CA ASP A 167 15.32 -4.85 -25.34
C ASP A 167 15.61 -6.21 -24.66
N GLY A 168 14.56 -6.97 -24.33
CA GLY A 168 14.65 -8.26 -23.67
C GLY A 168 14.94 -8.22 -22.16
N ALA A 169 15.06 -7.04 -21.56
CA ALA A 169 15.25 -6.85 -20.12
C ALA A 169 13.97 -6.38 -19.44
N LEU A 170 13.78 -6.79 -18.20
CA LEU A 170 12.70 -6.33 -17.33
C LEU A 170 13.20 -5.10 -16.53
N HIS A 171 12.46 -4.02 -16.61
CA HIS A 171 12.75 -2.76 -15.94
C HIS A 171 11.66 -2.41 -14.95
N THR A 172 12.04 -1.77 -13.84
CA THR A 172 11.12 -1.15 -12.89
C THR A 172 11.73 0.14 -12.37
N PRO A 173 10.93 1.20 -12.14
CA PRO A 173 11.44 2.45 -11.60
C PRO A 173 12.12 2.29 -10.24
N LEU A 174 13.10 3.12 -9.95
CA LEU A 174 13.73 3.18 -8.64
C LEU A 174 12.72 3.77 -7.62
N ALA A 175 12.49 3.04 -6.53
CA ALA A 175 11.55 3.44 -5.50
C ALA A 175 12.20 4.45 -4.54
N ASP A 176 12.41 5.68 -5.00
CA ASP A 176 13.03 6.76 -4.23
C ASP A 176 12.02 7.84 -3.77
N CYS A 177 10.82 7.88 -4.35
CA CYS A 177 9.73 8.80 -3.98
C CYS A 177 8.36 8.13 -3.84
N PHE A 178 8.34 6.82 -3.81
CA PHE A 178 7.15 5.97 -3.60
C PHE A 178 7.57 4.67 -2.89
N LEU A 179 6.60 3.88 -2.46
CA LEU A 179 6.87 2.66 -1.69
C LEU A 179 7.63 1.62 -2.51
N ASP A 180 8.72 1.11 -1.96
CA ASP A 180 9.35 -0.12 -2.44
C ASP A 180 8.45 -1.31 -2.08
N GLY A 181 7.58 -1.69 -3.02
CA GLY A 181 6.54 -2.68 -2.81
C GLY A 181 7.12 -4.05 -2.43
N ILE A 182 6.49 -4.71 -1.44
CA ILE A 182 6.88 -6.08 -1.05
C ILE A 182 6.71 -7.03 -2.24
N THR A 183 5.59 -6.93 -2.96
CA THR A 183 5.37 -7.68 -4.21
C THR A 183 6.43 -7.34 -5.26
N ARG A 184 6.78 -6.06 -5.42
CA ARG A 184 7.85 -5.63 -6.33
C ARG A 184 9.16 -6.33 -6.02
N ARG A 185 9.60 -6.32 -4.75
CA ARG A 185 10.83 -7.01 -4.33
C ARG A 185 10.78 -8.50 -4.61
N THR A 186 9.65 -9.15 -4.28
CA THR A 186 9.46 -10.60 -4.53
C THR A 186 9.53 -10.96 -6.02
N VAL A 187 9.09 -10.07 -6.92
CA VAL A 187 9.19 -10.29 -8.38
C VAL A 187 10.63 -10.15 -8.87
N MET A 188 11.45 -9.36 -8.19
CA MET A 188 12.86 -9.16 -8.55
C MET A 188 13.80 -10.26 -8.01
N GLU A 189 13.39 -11.02 -6.99
CA GLU A 189 14.09 -12.19 -6.44
C GLU A 189 13.95 -13.42 -7.36
#